data_268d0b55d9b98ed52a09d5cbb6c904d3
#
_entry.id   268d0b55d9b98ed52a09d5cbb6c904d3
#
_cell.length_a   1.000
_cell.length_b   1.000
_cell.length_c   1.000
_cell.angle_alpha   90.00
_cell.angle_beta   90.00
_cell.angle_gamma   90.00
#
_symmetry.space_group_name_H-M   'P 1'
#
loop_
_entity.id
_entity.type
_entity.pdbx_description
1 polymer ?
#
loop_
_entity_poly.entity_id
_entity_poly.type
_entity_poly.pdbx_seq_one_letter_code
_entity_poly.pdbx_strand_id
1 'polypeptide(L)'
;FPTRRSYDLEGYLFTQKAWVQSYGTRCVKPPVIWGDVYRKKPMTVDWSVYAQSLTNKPMKGMLTGPVTILNWSFPREDITIKESILQIALAIRDEVLDLEAAGIKVIQIDEAALREKLPLRKSDWYNEYLDFAIPTFRLTHSGVKNDTQIHTHMCYSEFTDIIPAIDD
;
A
#
# COMPACT_ATOMS: atom_id res chain seq x y z
N PHE A 1 6.52 10.66 3.16
CA PHE A 1 5.06 10.59 3.01
C PHE A 1 4.73 9.61 1.92
N PRO A 2 3.70 8.77 2.14
CA PRO A 2 3.19 8.00 1.05
C PRO A 2 2.90 8.98 -0.06
N THR A 3 3.48 8.70 -1.16
CA THR A 3 3.53 9.58 -2.29
C THR A 3 2.10 9.94 -2.66
N ARG A 4 1.83 11.21 -2.93
CA ARG A 4 0.61 11.72 -3.57
C ARG A 4 0.03 10.75 -4.61
N ARG A 5 0.89 9.89 -5.16
CA ARG A 5 0.59 8.98 -6.26
C ARG A 5 -0.06 7.67 -5.88
N SER A 6 0.02 7.24 -4.61
CA SER A 6 -0.76 6.08 -4.16
C SER A 6 -2.27 6.33 -4.24
N TYR A 7 -2.67 7.59 -4.41
CA TYR A 7 -4.04 8.02 -4.61
C TYR A 7 -4.31 8.53 -6.04
N ASP A 8 -3.40 8.30 -6.98
CA ASP A 8 -3.67 8.44 -8.42
C ASP A 8 -4.52 7.25 -8.95
N LEU A 9 -5.18 6.54 -8.03
CA LEU A 9 -6.15 5.50 -8.32
C LEU A 9 -7.53 6.12 -8.52
N GLU A 10 -8.32 5.53 -9.39
CA GLU A 10 -9.73 5.87 -9.53
C GLU A 10 -10.52 5.36 -8.31
N GLY A 11 -11.71 5.89 -8.08
CA GLY A 11 -12.53 5.55 -6.92
C GLY A 11 -12.24 6.38 -5.66
N TYR A 12 -11.29 7.32 -5.72
CA TYR A 12 -10.94 8.22 -4.63
C TYR A 12 -11.46 9.64 -4.86
N LEU A 13 -11.97 10.25 -3.79
CA LEU A 13 -12.33 11.64 -3.71
C LEU A 13 -11.46 12.36 -2.67
N PHE A 14 -10.96 13.55 -3.01
CA PHE A 14 -10.21 14.41 -2.09
C PHE A 14 -11.05 15.63 -1.73
N THR A 15 -11.31 15.81 -0.44
CA THR A 15 -12.04 16.99 0.04
C THR A 15 -11.17 18.24 -0.02
N GLN A 16 -11.77 19.39 -0.29
CA GLN A 16 -11.03 20.65 -0.33
C GLN A 16 -10.75 21.22 1.07
N LYS A 17 -11.63 21.00 2.04
CA LYS A 17 -11.62 21.68 3.34
C LYS A 17 -11.55 20.75 4.57
N ALA A 18 -11.72 19.46 4.41
CA ALA A 18 -11.62 18.52 5.54
C ALA A 18 -10.15 18.24 5.87
N TRP A 19 -9.76 18.58 7.09
CA TRP A 19 -8.44 18.30 7.62
C TRP A 19 -8.56 17.40 8.84
N VAL A 20 -7.75 16.40 8.94
CA VAL A 20 -7.61 15.56 10.13
C VAL A 20 -6.21 15.65 10.67
N GLN A 21 -6.08 15.59 11.98
CA GLN A 21 -4.78 15.53 12.62
C GLN A 21 -4.13 14.18 12.30
N SER A 22 -2.89 14.23 11.88
CA SER A 22 -2.05 13.05 11.68
C SER A 22 -1.10 12.92 12.88
N TYR A 23 0.20 13.00 12.66
CA TYR A 23 1.19 12.89 13.71
C TYR A 23 1.66 14.27 14.21
N GLY A 24 1.63 14.48 15.53
CA GLY A 24 2.00 15.74 16.14
C GLY A 24 1.10 16.90 15.70
N THR A 25 1.67 17.96 15.18
CA THR A 25 0.93 19.15 14.69
C THR A 25 0.56 19.07 13.21
N ARG A 26 0.83 17.95 12.56
CA ARG A 26 0.49 17.77 11.15
C ARG A 26 -0.99 17.53 10.95
N CYS A 27 -1.53 18.18 9.93
CA CYS A 27 -2.86 17.88 9.42
C CYS A 27 -2.77 17.40 7.98
N VAL A 28 -3.60 16.45 7.63
CA VAL A 28 -3.71 15.87 6.29
C VAL A 28 -5.15 15.93 5.82
N LYS A 29 -5.34 15.95 4.50
CA LYS A 29 -6.64 15.73 3.89
C LYS A 29 -6.76 14.26 3.56
N PRO A 30 -7.56 13.48 4.30
CA PRO A 30 -7.69 12.06 4.05
C PRO A 30 -8.48 11.85 2.75
N PRO A 31 -8.12 10.83 1.96
CA PRO A 31 -8.91 10.43 0.82
C PRO A 31 -10.20 9.72 1.28
N VAL A 32 -11.24 9.84 0.48
CA VAL A 32 -12.50 9.13 0.66
C VAL A 32 -12.66 8.14 -0.48
N ILE A 33 -12.86 6.88 -0.16
CA ILE A 33 -13.21 5.85 -1.15
C ILE A 33 -14.72 5.97 -1.40
N TRP A 34 -15.10 6.40 -2.60
CA TRP A 34 -16.51 6.61 -2.96
C TRP A 34 -17.02 5.68 -4.06
N GLY A 35 -16.10 4.98 -4.73
CA GLY A 35 -16.40 4.05 -5.81
C GLY A 35 -15.41 2.88 -5.85
N ASP A 36 -15.50 2.03 -6.87
CA ASP A 36 -14.56 0.94 -7.06
C ASP A 36 -13.15 1.47 -7.32
N VAL A 37 -12.17 0.88 -6.63
CA VAL A 37 -10.77 1.30 -6.74
C VAL A 37 -10.08 0.48 -7.82
N TYR A 38 -9.52 1.17 -8.79
CA TYR A 38 -8.71 0.56 -9.85
C TYR A 38 -7.64 1.53 -10.37
N ARG A 39 -6.65 1.00 -11.03
CA ARG A 39 -5.58 1.77 -11.67
C ARG A 39 -5.90 1.98 -13.15
N LYS A 40 -6.04 3.23 -13.56
CA LYS A 40 -6.33 3.60 -14.95
C LYS A 40 -5.07 3.64 -15.83
N LYS A 41 -3.94 3.99 -15.24
CA LYS A 41 -2.64 4.14 -15.91
C LYS A 41 -1.49 3.95 -14.93
N PRO A 42 -0.26 3.70 -15.40
CA PRO A 42 0.92 3.69 -14.53
C PRO A 42 1.06 4.98 -13.71
N MET A 43 1.42 4.83 -12.44
CA MET A 43 1.50 5.94 -11.49
C MET A 43 2.92 6.46 -11.31
N THR A 44 3.90 5.56 -11.19
CA THR A 44 5.29 5.87 -10.81
C THR A 44 6.32 5.33 -11.82
N VAL A 45 5.90 4.54 -12.80
CA VAL A 45 6.79 3.85 -13.74
C VAL A 45 7.69 4.84 -14.48
N ASP A 46 7.12 5.88 -15.09
CA ASP A 46 7.89 6.87 -15.87
C ASP A 46 8.96 7.57 -15.03
N TRP A 47 8.61 7.90 -13.76
CA TRP A 47 9.54 8.53 -12.82
C TRP A 47 10.68 7.59 -12.41
N SER A 48 10.35 6.32 -12.18
CA SER A 48 11.32 5.29 -11.82
C SER A 48 12.28 5.00 -12.97
N VAL A 49 11.76 4.91 -14.19
CA VAL A 49 12.55 4.74 -15.41
C VAL A 49 13.44 5.95 -15.64
N TYR A 50 12.91 7.17 -15.52
CA TYR A 50 13.72 8.38 -15.62
C TYR A 50 14.85 8.40 -14.57
N ALA A 51 14.56 8.10 -13.32
CA ALA A 51 15.58 8.02 -12.27
C ALA A 51 16.63 6.94 -12.58
N GLN A 52 16.22 5.78 -13.09
CA GLN A 52 17.13 4.71 -13.49
C GLN A 52 18.03 5.13 -14.67
N SER A 53 17.55 5.97 -15.57
CA SER A 53 18.35 6.45 -16.70
C SER A 53 19.51 7.37 -16.30
N LEU A 54 19.49 7.91 -15.10
CA LEU A 54 20.52 8.82 -14.58
C LEU A 54 21.68 8.07 -13.88
N THR A 55 21.60 6.76 -13.72
CA THR A 55 22.59 5.98 -12.97
C THR A 55 22.65 4.53 -13.44
N ASN A 56 23.85 3.94 -13.31
CA ASN A 56 24.06 2.50 -13.53
C ASN A 56 23.78 1.64 -12.26
N LYS A 57 23.48 2.28 -11.13
CA LYS A 57 23.10 1.57 -9.90
C LYS A 57 21.61 1.30 -9.90
N PRO A 58 21.15 0.17 -9.29
CA PRO A 58 19.72 -0.10 -9.21
C PRO A 58 18.97 1.03 -8.50
N MET A 59 17.92 1.53 -9.14
CA MET A 59 16.95 2.44 -8.53
C MET A 59 15.81 1.63 -7.93
N LYS A 60 15.31 2.11 -6.80
CA LYS A 60 14.21 1.48 -6.08
C LYS A 60 12.90 2.17 -6.43
N GLY A 61 11.94 1.40 -6.96
CA GLY A 61 10.55 1.81 -7.02
C GLY A 61 9.93 1.79 -5.62
N MET A 62 9.12 2.78 -5.27
CA MET A 62 8.48 2.88 -3.95
C MET A 62 6.99 3.10 -4.10
N LEU A 63 6.22 2.27 -3.38
CA LEU A 63 4.77 2.30 -3.35
C LEU A 63 4.28 2.25 -1.91
N THR A 64 3.07 2.72 -1.68
CA THR A 64 2.35 2.47 -0.43
C THR A 64 1.52 1.21 -0.58
N GLY A 65 1.52 0.36 0.43
CA GLY A 65 0.78 -0.89 0.43
C GLY A 65 -0.71 -0.72 0.69
N PRO A 66 -1.52 -1.72 0.36
CA PRO A 66 -2.98 -1.64 0.39
C PRO A 66 -3.55 -1.44 1.79
N VAL A 67 -2.93 -2.03 2.80
CA VAL A 67 -3.38 -1.89 4.20
C VAL A 67 -3.23 -0.45 4.66
N THR A 68 -2.10 0.16 4.36
CA THR A 68 -1.83 1.57 4.69
C THR A 68 -2.75 2.52 3.94
N ILE A 69 -2.96 2.29 2.63
CA ILE A 69 -3.86 3.11 1.82
C ILE A 69 -5.28 3.07 2.38
N LEU A 70 -5.78 1.86 2.71
CA LEU A 70 -7.10 1.70 3.30
C LEU A 70 -7.19 2.38 4.68
N ASN A 71 -6.24 2.12 5.58
CA ASN A 71 -6.26 2.61 6.96
C ASN A 71 -6.20 4.15 7.05
N TRP A 72 -5.59 4.80 6.06
CA TRP A 72 -5.51 6.25 5.98
C TRP A 72 -6.60 6.88 5.11
N SER A 73 -7.55 6.07 4.64
CA SER A 73 -8.71 6.50 3.87
C SER A 73 -9.98 6.40 4.70
N PHE A 74 -11.01 7.15 4.31
CA PHE A 74 -12.38 6.87 4.72
C PHE A 74 -12.97 5.84 3.76
N PRO A 75 -13.24 4.61 4.21
CA PRO A 75 -13.77 3.57 3.33
C PRO A 75 -15.24 3.86 2.99
N ARG A 76 -15.68 3.32 1.86
CA ARG A 76 -17.10 3.25 1.49
C ARG A 76 -17.82 2.21 2.37
N GLU A 77 -19.12 2.37 2.55
CA GLU A 77 -19.91 1.53 3.46
C GLU A 77 -20.81 0.50 2.73
N ASP A 78 -20.88 0.56 1.40
CA ASP A 78 -21.72 -0.32 0.59
C ASP A 78 -21.05 -1.66 0.21
N ILE A 79 -19.74 -1.79 0.46
CA ILE A 79 -18.98 -3.05 0.35
C ILE A 79 -18.16 -3.28 1.62
N THR A 80 -17.68 -4.49 1.80
CA THR A 80 -16.89 -4.84 2.97
C THR A 80 -15.48 -4.24 2.91
N ILE A 81 -14.85 -4.09 4.08
CA ILE A 81 -13.44 -3.70 4.17
C ILE A 81 -12.53 -4.67 3.40
N LYS A 82 -12.85 -5.98 3.43
CA LYS A 82 -12.10 -7.01 2.71
C LYS A 82 -12.20 -6.83 1.19
N GLU A 83 -13.35 -6.46 0.68
CA GLU A 83 -13.53 -6.15 -0.75
C GLU A 83 -12.80 -4.85 -1.13
N SER A 84 -12.90 -3.82 -0.31
CA SER A 84 -12.21 -2.54 -0.55
C SER A 84 -10.69 -2.70 -0.62
N ILE A 85 -10.09 -3.41 0.35
CA ILE A 85 -8.63 -3.60 0.38
C ILE A 85 -8.16 -4.49 -0.78
N LEU A 86 -8.97 -5.45 -1.20
CA LEU A 86 -8.64 -6.32 -2.33
C LEU A 86 -8.56 -5.53 -3.65
N GLN A 87 -9.49 -4.59 -3.88
CA GLN A 87 -9.43 -3.69 -5.03
C GLN A 87 -8.15 -2.85 -5.03
N ILE A 88 -7.78 -2.29 -3.87
CA ILE A 88 -6.54 -1.53 -3.72
C ILE A 88 -5.33 -2.42 -4.01
N ALA A 89 -5.29 -3.63 -3.44
CA ALA A 89 -4.17 -4.55 -3.62
C ALA A 89 -3.96 -4.94 -5.09
N LEU A 90 -5.03 -5.21 -5.83
CA LEU A 90 -4.95 -5.49 -7.27
C LEU A 90 -4.43 -4.29 -8.05
N ALA A 91 -4.88 -3.09 -7.75
CA ALA A 91 -4.40 -1.88 -8.41
C ALA A 91 -2.90 -1.61 -8.13
N ILE A 92 -2.43 -1.87 -6.91
CA ILE A 92 -0.99 -1.76 -6.57
C ILE A 92 -0.19 -2.87 -7.22
N ARG A 93 -0.72 -4.10 -7.30
CA ARG A 93 -0.08 -5.21 -8.01
C ARG A 93 0.19 -4.88 -9.47
N ASP A 94 -0.77 -4.28 -10.16
CA ASP A 94 -0.58 -3.86 -11.55
C ASP A 94 0.59 -2.87 -11.70
N GLU A 95 0.75 -1.95 -10.74
CA GLU A 95 1.88 -1.02 -10.72
C GLU A 95 3.21 -1.73 -10.47
N VAL A 96 3.23 -2.70 -9.55
CA VAL A 96 4.42 -3.52 -9.25
C VAL A 96 4.88 -4.29 -10.49
N LEU A 97 3.95 -4.91 -11.21
CA LEU A 97 4.26 -5.67 -12.43
C LEU A 97 4.76 -4.76 -13.56
N ASP A 98 4.19 -3.57 -13.70
CA ASP A 98 4.66 -2.60 -14.70
C ASP A 98 6.04 -2.03 -14.36
N LEU A 99 6.34 -1.78 -13.08
CA LEU A 99 7.68 -1.40 -12.63
C LEU A 99 8.71 -2.48 -12.97
N GLU A 100 8.38 -3.75 -12.68
CA GLU A 100 9.24 -4.88 -13.05
C GLU A 100 9.44 -4.98 -14.56
N ALA A 101 8.36 -4.89 -15.33
CA ALA A 101 8.41 -4.93 -16.80
C ALA A 101 9.24 -3.78 -17.38
N ALA A 102 9.26 -2.63 -16.72
CA ALA A 102 10.09 -1.48 -17.07
C ALA A 102 11.57 -1.63 -16.63
N GLY A 103 11.95 -2.75 -16.02
CA GLY A 103 13.33 -3.06 -15.63
C GLY A 103 13.73 -2.61 -14.23
N ILE A 104 12.79 -2.16 -13.40
CA ILE A 104 13.05 -1.85 -11.98
C ILE A 104 13.15 -3.16 -11.20
N LYS A 105 14.33 -3.43 -10.65
CA LYS A 105 14.67 -4.71 -10.00
C LYS A 105 14.53 -4.70 -8.48
N VAL A 106 14.30 -3.56 -7.88
CA VAL A 106 14.07 -3.40 -6.45
C VAL A 106 12.80 -2.59 -6.26
N ILE A 107 11.79 -3.17 -5.64
CA ILE A 107 10.48 -2.52 -5.42
C ILE A 107 10.16 -2.59 -3.93
N GLN A 108 9.87 -1.46 -3.32
CA GLN A 108 9.49 -1.37 -1.92
C GLN A 108 8.00 -1.02 -1.81
N ILE A 109 7.29 -1.80 -0.98
CA ILE A 109 5.86 -1.64 -0.69
C ILE A 109 5.74 -1.36 0.80
N ASP A 110 5.42 -0.12 1.16
CA ASP A 110 5.39 0.35 2.54
C ASP A 110 4.04 0.11 3.20
N GLU A 111 4.05 -0.67 4.29
CA GLU A 111 2.88 -0.91 5.15
C GLU A 111 3.04 -0.19 6.49
N ALA A 112 3.17 1.13 6.41
CA ALA A 112 3.42 1.98 7.57
C ALA A 112 2.29 1.92 8.63
N ALA A 113 1.06 1.69 8.21
CA ALA A 113 -0.13 1.64 9.09
C ALA A 113 -0.57 0.22 9.46
N LEU A 114 0.22 -0.81 9.16
CA LEU A 114 -0.19 -2.19 9.46
C LEU A 114 -0.52 -2.38 10.96
N ARG A 115 0.32 -1.83 11.84
CA ARG A 115 0.12 -1.95 13.28
C ARG A 115 -1.03 -1.09 13.82
N GLU A 116 -1.34 0.01 13.18
CA GLU A 116 -2.29 1.01 13.71
C GLU A 116 -3.70 0.47 13.93
N LYS A 117 -4.10 -0.54 13.17
CA LYS A 117 -5.44 -1.12 13.21
C LYS A 117 -5.50 -2.51 13.80
N LEU A 118 -4.41 -2.99 14.39
CA LEU A 118 -4.45 -4.24 15.15
C LEU A 118 -5.48 -4.13 16.28
N PRO A 119 -6.34 -5.13 16.47
CA PRO A 119 -7.25 -5.17 17.61
C PRO A 119 -6.52 -5.05 18.95
N LEU A 120 -7.17 -4.53 19.96
CA LEU A 120 -6.55 -4.36 21.29
C LEU A 120 -6.14 -5.69 21.94
N ARG A 121 -6.89 -6.75 21.66
CA ARG A 121 -6.58 -8.09 22.16
C ARG A 121 -5.77 -8.87 21.14
N LYS A 122 -4.64 -9.43 21.57
CA LYS A 122 -3.79 -10.25 20.69
C LYS A 122 -4.51 -11.48 20.13
N SER A 123 -5.44 -12.07 20.90
CA SER A 123 -6.26 -13.20 20.44
C SER A 123 -7.09 -12.91 19.19
N ASP A 124 -7.40 -11.65 18.95
CA ASP A 124 -8.30 -11.21 17.88
C ASP A 124 -7.53 -10.77 16.63
N TRP A 125 -6.19 -10.58 16.75
CA TRP A 125 -5.36 -10.06 15.67
C TRP A 125 -5.47 -10.85 14.38
N TYR A 126 -5.40 -12.17 14.47
CA TYR A 126 -5.44 -13.01 13.28
C TYR A 126 -6.84 -13.02 12.66
N ASN A 127 -7.85 -13.34 13.42
CA ASN A 127 -9.20 -13.56 12.91
C ASN A 127 -9.91 -12.27 12.44
N GLU A 128 -9.59 -11.13 13.07
CA GLU A 128 -10.28 -9.88 12.76
C GLU A 128 -9.50 -8.96 11.81
N TYR A 129 -8.18 -9.18 11.68
CA TYR A 129 -7.35 -8.24 10.92
C TYR A 129 -6.29 -8.89 10.05
N LEU A 130 -5.39 -9.71 10.62
CA LEU A 130 -4.25 -10.24 9.86
C LEU A 130 -4.68 -11.25 8.79
N ASP A 131 -5.82 -11.91 8.95
CA ASP A 131 -6.40 -12.85 7.98
C ASP A 131 -6.68 -12.24 6.61
N PHE A 132 -6.86 -10.92 6.54
CA PHE A 132 -7.03 -10.21 5.28
C PHE A 132 -5.86 -9.24 4.98
N ALA A 133 -5.26 -8.63 6.00
CA ALA A 133 -4.18 -7.66 5.81
C ALA A 133 -2.94 -8.31 5.18
N ILE A 134 -2.49 -9.46 5.69
CA ILE A 134 -1.31 -10.15 5.17
C ILE A 134 -1.53 -10.72 3.76
N PRO A 135 -2.61 -11.46 3.47
CA PRO A 135 -2.86 -11.93 2.10
C PRO A 135 -2.97 -10.79 1.07
N THR A 136 -3.56 -9.65 1.43
CA THR A 136 -3.65 -8.52 0.50
C THR A 136 -2.30 -7.84 0.27
N PHE A 137 -1.45 -7.74 1.29
CA PHE A 137 -0.06 -7.33 1.11
C PHE A 137 0.70 -8.27 0.17
N ARG A 138 0.61 -9.59 0.38
CA ARG A 138 1.22 -10.60 -0.49
C ARG A 138 0.71 -10.53 -1.92
N LEU A 139 -0.58 -10.25 -2.10
CA LEU A 139 -1.17 -10.10 -3.43
C LEU A 139 -0.49 -8.99 -4.23
N THR A 140 -0.05 -7.90 -3.60
CA THR A 140 0.56 -6.76 -4.31
C THR A 140 1.85 -7.12 -5.05
N HIS A 141 2.57 -8.12 -4.60
CA HIS A 141 3.80 -8.57 -5.25
C HIS A 141 3.71 -9.99 -5.83
N SER A 142 2.50 -10.54 -5.89
CA SER A 142 2.28 -11.83 -6.55
C SER A 142 2.49 -11.71 -8.05
N GLY A 143 3.27 -12.63 -8.61
CA GLY A 143 3.57 -12.67 -10.04
C GLY A 143 4.87 -11.97 -10.45
N VAL A 144 5.59 -11.32 -9.54
CA VAL A 144 6.95 -10.86 -9.83
C VAL A 144 7.92 -12.04 -9.99
N LYS A 145 8.95 -11.84 -10.78
CA LYS A 145 9.99 -12.86 -11.01
C LYS A 145 10.91 -12.98 -9.79
N ASN A 146 11.58 -14.14 -9.67
CA ASN A 146 12.48 -14.42 -8.55
C ASN A 146 13.72 -13.51 -8.49
N ASP A 147 14.06 -12.83 -9.57
CA ASP A 147 15.19 -11.88 -9.64
C ASP A 147 14.78 -10.44 -9.29
N THR A 148 13.53 -10.20 -8.99
CA THR A 148 13.02 -8.91 -8.49
C THR A 148 12.97 -8.93 -6.95
N GLN A 149 13.69 -7.99 -6.33
CA GLN A 149 13.68 -7.86 -4.88
C GLN A 149 12.48 -7.05 -4.40
N ILE A 150 11.69 -7.66 -3.51
CA ILE A 150 10.60 -6.96 -2.83
C ILE A 150 11.05 -6.57 -1.43
N HIS A 151 10.96 -5.27 -1.15
CA HIS A 151 11.22 -4.70 0.17
C HIS A 151 9.92 -4.22 0.78
N THR A 152 9.87 -4.14 2.10
CA THR A 152 8.78 -3.49 2.82
C THR A 152 9.33 -2.62 3.95
N HIS A 153 8.53 -1.67 4.38
CA HIS A 153 8.76 -0.87 5.57
C HIS A 153 7.48 -0.84 6.42
N MET A 154 7.61 -1.23 7.67
CA MET A 154 6.50 -1.27 8.62
C MET A 154 6.85 -0.37 9.81
N CYS A 155 6.37 0.88 9.77
CA CYS A 155 6.62 1.87 10.80
C CYS A 155 6.10 1.41 12.16
N TYR A 156 6.86 1.72 13.21
CA TYR A 156 6.46 1.49 14.61
C TYR A 156 5.99 0.08 14.93
N SER A 157 6.39 -0.90 14.13
CA SER A 157 6.03 -2.31 14.34
C SER A 157 7.02 -3.00 15.25
N GLU A 158 6.51 -3.77 16.18
CA GLU A 158 7.28 -4.77 16.95
C GLU A 158 7.19 -6.08 16.19
N PHE A 159 8.24 -6.40 15.45
CA PHE A 159 8.25 -7.53 14.51
C PHE A 159 8.03 -8.88 15.19
N THR A 160 8.47 -9.04 16.43
CA THR A 160 8.31 -10.30 17.18
C THR A 160 6.85 -10.78 17.20
N ASP A 161 5.89 -9.85 17.22
CA ASP A 161 4.48 -10.19 17.33
C ASP A 161 3.84 -10.48 15.95
N ILE A 162 4.37 -9.95 14.85
CA ILE A 162 3.75 -10.02 13.52
C ILE A 162 4.51 -10.88 12.52
N ILE A 163 5.81 -11.17 12.75
CA ILE A 163 6.62 -12.02 11.87
C ILE A 163 5.95 -13.38 11.60
N PRO A 164 5.41 -14.10 12.62
CA PRO A 164 4.76 -15.39 12.33
C PRO A 164 3.64 -15.29 11.29
N ALA A 165 2.87 -14.20 11.30
CA ALA A 165 1.82 -13.99 10.31
C ALA A 165 2.35 -13.57 8.92
N ILE A 166 3.57 -13.04 8.85
CA ILE A 166 4.21 -12.66 7.59
C ILE A 166 4.92 -13.85 6.94
N ASP A 167 5.48 -14.74 7.76
CA ASP A 167 6.30 -15.88 7.33
C ASP A 167 5.45 -17.05 6.79
N ASP A 168 4.23 -17.20 7.29
CA ASP A 168 3.25 -18.20 6.80
C ASP A 168 2.80 -17.89 5.36
#